data_90aa67a0cb86adbb5e3a0e93a9f9c58d
#
_entry.id   90aa67a0cb86adbb5e3a0e93a9f9c58d
#
_cell.length_a   1.000
_cell.length_b   1.000
_cell.length_c   1.000
_cell.angle_alpha   90.00
_cell.angle_beta   90.00
_cell.angle_gamma   90.00
#
_symmetry.space_group_name_H-M   'P 1'
#
loop_
_entity.id
_entity.type
_entity.pdbx_description
1 polymer ?
#
loop_
_entity_poly.entity_id
_entity_poly.type
_entity_poly.pdbx_seq_one_letter_code
_entity_poly.pdbx_strand_id
1 'polypeptide(L)'
;FFTKSGTEACELAVKMARKYWFDKGLLEKVDIITFAGSFHGRSSTGIAAAGSEKMTKGFGPLLPGFTHLDFGDHDALSPAITEQTAAILIEPVQGEGGIIPVPDQCLKGLRDLCDEKGILLILDEVQCGVGRTGKLFAHEWAGIEPDIMMVAKGIGGGFPLGAVLATEDAASGM
;
A
#
# COMPACT_ATOMS: atom_id res chain seq x y z
N PHE A 1 8.96 12.47 -0.25
CA PHE A 1 7.92 13.48 -0.52
C PHE A 1 7.09 13.70 0.73
N PHE A 2 6.89 14.96 1.11
CA PHE A 2 6.07 15.31 2.28
C PHE A 2 4.62 15.58 1.88
N THR A 3 3.70 15.15 2.75
CA THR A 3 2.26 15.39 2.66
C THR A 3 1.73 15.90 4.00
N LYS A 4 0.44 16.20 4.10
CA LYS A 4 -0.17 16.68 5.35
C LYS A 4 -0.92 15.59 6.12
N SER A 5 -1.11 14.43 5.51
CA SER A 5 -1.90 13.35 6.09
C SER A 5 -1.56 11.99 5.48
N GLY A 6 -1.97 10.90 6.15
CA GLY A 6 -1.89 9.55 5.60
C GLY A 6 -2.76 9.37 4.35
N THR A 7 -3.90 10.07 4.28
CA THR A 7 -4.76 10.04 3.09
C THR A 7 -4.04 10.61 1.86
N GLU A 8 -3.36 11.76 2.01
CA GLU A 8 -2.57 12.33 0.92
C GLU A 8 -1.35 11.46 0.58
N ALA A 9 -0.75 10.81 1.57
CA ALA A 9 0.32 9.85 1.33
C ALA A 9 -0.17 8.65 0.49
N CYS A 10 -1.37 8.14 0.76
CA CYS A 10 -1.99 7.08 -0.04
C CYS A 10 -2.24 7.54 -1.49
N GLU A 11 -2.83 8.72 -1.67
CA GLU A 11 -3.03 9.32 -3.00
C GLU A 11 -1.72 9.40 -3.78
N LEU A 12 -0.66 9.86 -3.13
CA LEU A 12 0.66 9.99 -3.75
C LEU A 12 1.28 8.63 -4.08
N ALA A 13 1.21 7.66 -3.17
CA ALA A 13 1.78 6.33 -3.38
C ALA A 13 1.12 5.60 -4.56
N VAL A 14 -0.22 5.65 -4.65
CA VAL A 14 -0.98 5.06 -5.77
C VAL A 14 -0.62 5.75 -7.09
N LYS A 15 -0.55 7.08 -7.11
CA LYS A 15 -0.16 7.84 -8.30
C LYS A 15 1.28 7.54 -8.72
N MET A 16 2.20 7.45 -7.77
CA MET A 16 3.60 7.10 -8.00
C MET A 16 3.72 5.71 -8.66
N ALA A 17 3.04 4.70 -8.12
CA ALA A 17 3.05 3.36 -8.68
C ALA A 17 2.52 3.33 -10.13
N ARG A 18 1.41 4.01 -10.41
CA ARG A 18 0.85 4.10 -11.77
C ARG A 18 1.75 4.90 -12.71
N LYS A 19 2.33 6.00 -12.23
CA LYS A 19 3.25 6.84 -13.01
C LYS A 19 4.52 6.09 -13.39
N TYR A 20 5.06 5.30 -12.48
CA TYR A 20 6.23 4.44 -12.72
C TYR A 20 6.05 3.53 -13.95
N TRP A 21 4.92 2.86 -14.05
CA TRP A 21 4.63 1.98 -15.19
C TRP A 21 4.29 2.75 -16.46
N PHE A 22 3.61 3.88 -16.33
CA PHE A 22 3.35 4.79 -17.46
C PHE A 22 4.65 5.24 -18.12
N ASP A 23 5.64 5.65 -17.33
CA ASP A 23 6.93 6.13 -17.86
C ASP A 23 7.78 5.01 -18.47
N LYS A 24 7.53 3.77 -18.07
CA LYS A 24 8.12 2.58 -18.69
C LYS A 24 7.37 2.12 -19.96
N GLY A 25 6.32 2.84 -20.37
CA GLY A 25 5.52 2.52 -21.56
C GLY A 25 4.49 1.41 -21.36
N LEU A 26 4.26 0.96 -20.11
CA LEU A 26 3.32 -0.10 -19.75
C LEU A 26 1.99 0.50 -19.26
N LEU A 27 1.25 1.14 -20.18
CA LEU A 27 0.09 1.99 -19.88
C LEU A 27 -1.07 1.25 -19.23
N GLU A 28 -1.21 -0.06 -19.48
CA GLU A 28 -2.27 -0.89 -18.92
C GLU A 28 -1.95 -1.42 -17.51
N LYS A 29 -0.71 -1.23 -17.03
CA LYS A 29 -0.25 -1.73 -15.74
C LYS A 29 -0.63 -0.74 -14.63
N VAL A 30 -1.90 -0.72 -14.25
CA VAL A 30 -2.51 0.27 -13.34
C VAL A 30 -3.23 -0.34 -12.13
N ASP A 31 -3.46 -1.67 -12.15
CA ASP A 31 -4.21 -2.35 -11.10
C ASP A 31 -3.37 -2.55 -9.84
N ILE A 32 -3.97 -2.33 -8.68
CA ILE A 32 -3.32 -2.48 -7.37
C ILE A 32 -4.09 -3.50 -6.56
N ILE A 33 -3.40 -4.56 -6.14
CA ILE A 33 -3.97 -5.56 -5.24
C ILE A 33 -3.95 -5.01 -3.81
N THR A 34 -5.08 -5.10 -3.15
CA THR A 34 -5.29 -4.70 -1.75
C THR A 34 -6.02 -5.80 -0.97
N PHE A 35 -6.18 -5.63 0.34
CA PHE A 35 -6.71 -6.69 1.19
C PHE A 35 -7.92 -6.22 2.00
N ALA A 36 -8.91 -7.10 2.13
CA ALA A 36 -10.09 -6.87 2.95
C ALA A 36 -9.70 -6.51 4.40
N GLY A 37 -10.45 -5.61 5.01
CA GLY A 37 -10.16 -5.12 6.35
C GLY A 37 -9.11 -3.99 6.43
N SER A 38 -8.51 -3.61 5.30
CA SER A 38 -7.53 -2.52 5.26
C SER A 38 -8.16 -1.13 5.41
N PHE A 39 -7.33 -0.16 5.82
CA PHE A 39 -7.71 1.25 5.90
C PHE A 39 -6.61 2.14 5.32
N HIS A 40 -6.88 2.74 4.17
CA HIS A 40 -5.93 3.58 3.43
C HIS A 40 -6.36 5.04 3.31
N GLY A 41 -7.19 5.53 4.24
CA GLY A 41 -7.75 6.88 4.20
C GLY A 41 -9.18 6.93 3.68
N ARG A 42 -9.73 8.15 3.54
CA ARG A 42 -11.13 8.38 3.17
C ARG A 42 -11.33 9.20 1.90
N SER A 43 -10.27 9.47 1.16
CA SER A 43 -10.38 10.00 -0.21
C SER A 43 -10.94 8.96 -1.17
N SER A 44 -11.28 9.35 -2.39
CA SER A 44 -11.79 8.43 -3.40
C SER A 44 -10.83 7.26 -3.66
N THR A 45 -9.52 7.52 -3.66
CA THR A 45 -8.50 6.47 -3.76
C THR A 45 -8.49 5.58 -2.51
N GLY A 46 -8.49 6.15 -1.31
CA GLY A 46 -8.43 5.40 -0.06
C GLY A 46 -9.63 4.48 0.14
N ILE A 47 -10.86 4.95 -0.14
CA ILE A 47 -12.06 4.10 -0.03
C ILE A 47 -12.13 3.04 -1.14
N ALA A 48 -11.65 3.35 -2.34
CA ALA A 48 -11.56 2.37 -3.42
C ALA A 48 -10.52 1.29 -3.09
N ALA A 49 -9.36 1.65 -2.54
CA ALA A 49 -8.33 0.72 -2.11
C ALA A 49 -8.79 -0.18 -0.96
N ALA A 50 -9.55 0.34 0.01
CA ALA A 50 -10.06 -0.46 1.13
C ALA A 50 -11.15 -1.46 0.73
N GLY A 51 -11.94 -1.19 -0.31
CA GLY A 51 -12.99 -2.07 -0.85
C GLY A 51 -14.14 -2.40 0.12
N SER A 52 -14.20 -1.73 1.28
CA SER A 52 -15.22 -1.98 2.30
C SER A 52 -16.55 -1.34 1.91
N GLU A 53 -17.63 -2.13 1.85
CA GLU A 53 -18.97 -1.60 1.58
C GLU A 53 -19.36 -0.48 2.56
N LYS A 54 -18.98 -0.61 3.82
CA LYS A 54 -19.22 0.40 4.85
C LYS A 54 -18.60 1.76 4.49
N MET A 55 -17.47 1.77 3.80
CA MET A 55 -16.76 2.99 3.41
C MET A 55 -17.17 3.51 2.04
N THR A 56 -17.65 2.64 1.14
CA THR A 56 -17.90 2.97 -0.27
C THR A 56 -19.37 3.26 -0.57
N LYS A 57 -20.30 2.81 0.29
CA LYS A 57 -21.76 2.97 0.06
C LYS A 57 -22.16 4.44 -0.06
N GLY A 58 -22.72 4.79 -1.22
CA GLY A 58 -23.17 6.14 -1.53
C GLY A 58 -22.10 7.10 -2.06
N PHE A 59 -20.82 6.64 -2.21
CA PHE A 59 -19.71 7.46 -2.69
C PHE A 59 -19.19 7.04 -4.07
N GLY A 60 -20.00 6.28 -4.82
CA GLY A 60 -19.64 5.89 -6.20
C GLY A 60 -19.84 7.00 -7.23
N PRO A 61 -19.30 6.82 -8.46
CA PRO A 61 -18.50 5.68 -8.87
C PRO A 61 -17.12 5.64 -8.20
N LEU A 62 -16.65 4.43 -7.86
CA LEU A 62 -15.34 4.26 -7.24
C LEU A 62 -14.22 4.42 -8.27
N LEU A 63 -13.05 4.85 -7.81
CA LEU A 63 -11.85 4.86 -8.65
C LEU A 63 -11.50 3.42 -9.07
N PRO A 64 -11.36 3.13 -10.38
CA PRO A 64 -11.03 1.80 -10.86
C PRO A 64 -9.56 1.44 -10.64
N GLY A 65 -9.23 0.16 -10.89
CA GLY A 65 -7.86 -0.36 -10.81
C GLY A 65 -7.47 -0.78 -9.41
N PHE A 66 -8.41 -1.41 -8.68
CA PHE A 66 -8.15 -2.08 -7.40
C PHE A 66 -8.77 -3.47 -7.42
N THR A 67 -7.96 -4.48 -7.09
CA THR A 67 -8.36 -5.86 -6.87
C THR A 67 -8.28 -6.18 -5.40
N HIS A 68 -9.37 -6.65 -4.79
CA HIS A 68 -9.44 -6.91 -3.36
C HIS A 68 -9.37 -8.40 -3.10
N LEU A 69 -8.48 -8.81 -2.19
CA LEU A 69 -8.35 -10.19 -1.72
C LEU A 69 -8.67 -10.27 -0.23
N ASP A 70 -9.07 -11.44 0.22
CA ASP A 70 -9.20 -11.68 1.65
C ASP A 70 -7.82 -11.68 2.33
N PHE A 71 -7.75 -11.05 3.51
CA PHE A 71 -6.50 -10.99 4.24
C PHE A 71 -6.10 -12.37 4.76
N GLY A 72 -4.91 -12.83 4.38
CA GLY A 72 -4.40 -14.16 4.73
C GLY A 72 -4.74 -15.26 3.72
N ASP A 73 -5.46 -14.96 2.64
CA ASP A 73 -5.66 -15.91 1.54
C ASP A 73 -4.43 -15.94 0.62
N HIS A 74 -3.48 -16.80 0.97
CA HIS A 74 -2.23 -16.95 0.21
C HIS A 74 -2.44 -17.61 -1.15
N ASP A 75 -3.44 -18.48 -1.27
CA ASP A 75 -3.70 -19.23 -2.51
C ASP A 75 -4.31 -18.34 -3.60
N ALA A 76 -5.08 -17.32 -3.20
CA ALA A 76 -5.68 -16.36 -4.12
C ALA A 76 -4.69 -15.33 -4.67
N LEU A 77 -3.58 -15.07 -3.97
CA LEU A 77 -2.69 -13.95 -4.29
C LEU A 77 -1.97 -14.12 -5.64
N SER A 78 -1.30 -15.25 -5.87
CA SER A 78 -0.54 -15.47 -7.11
C SER A 78 -1.43 -15.50 -8.36
N PRO A 79 -2.61 -16.16 -8.34
CA PRO A 79 -3.57 -16.10 -9.46
C PRO A 79 -4.15 -14.70 -9.74
N ALA A 80 -4.24 -13.83 -8.72
CA ALA A 80 -4.77 -12.47 -8.88
C ALA A 80 -3.79 -11.53 -9.59
N ILE A 81 -2.50 -11.86 -9.63
CA ILE A 81 -1.50 -11.06 -10.34
C ILE A 81 -1.64 -11.29 -11.84
N THR A 82 -1.89 -10.21 -12.57
CA THR A 82 -2.03 -10.20 -14.03
C THR A 82 -1.00 -9.25 -14.66
N GLU A 83 -0.97 -9.18 -15.98
CA GLU A 83 -0.15 -8.21 -16.71
C GLU A 83 -0.52 -6.75 -16.39
N GLN A 84 -1.75 -6.51 -15.91
CA GLN A 84 -2.23 -5.18 -15.52
C GLN A 84 -1.88 -4.82 -14.08
N THR A 85 -1.35 -5.76 -13.28
CA THR A 85 -1.01 -5.51 -11.89
C THR A 85 0.23 -4.63 -11.78
N ALA A 86 0.06 -3.45 -11.22
CA ALA A 86 1.11 -2.47 -10.98
C ALA A 86 1.84 -2.71 -9.64
N ALA A 87 1.07 -3.04 -8.60
CA ALA A 87 1.58 -3.13 -7.24
C ALA A 87 0.69 -3.99 -6.33
N ILE A 88 1.26 -4.38 -5.20
CA ILE A 88 0.52 -4.84 -4.02
C ILE A 88 0.63 -3.74 -2.95
N LEU A 89 -0.52 -3.34 -2.36
CA LEU A 89 -0.59 -2.39 -1.26
C LEU A 89 -1.11 -3.09 -0.01
N ILE A 90 -0.33 -3.06 1.06
CA ILE A 90 -0.67 -3.75 2.32
C ILE A 90 -0.20 -2.95 3.54
N GLU A 91 -0.95 -3.03 4.65
CA GLU A 91 -0.50 -2.63 5.98
C GLU A 91 0.30 -3.78 6.60
N PRO A 92 1.55 -3.58 7.07
CA PRO A 92 2.27 -4.61 7.83
C PRO A 92 1.54 -5.07 9.09
N VAL A 93 0.74 -4.17 9.68
CA VAL A 93 -0.25 -4.48 10.71
C VAL A 93 -1.55 -3.77 10.34
N GLN A 94 -2.60 -4.53 10.00
CA GLN A 94 -3.92 -3.94 9.82
C GLN A 94 -4.41 -3.32 11.14
N GLY A 95 -4.55 -2.00 11.15
CA GLY A 95 -4.99 -1.30 12.34
C GLY A 95 -6.50 -1.39 12.53
N GLU A 96 -7.26 -0.78 11.64
CA GLU A 96 -8.72 -0.72 11.67
C GLU A 96 -9.38 -2.10 11.46
N GLY A 97 -8.68 -3.03 10.83
CA GLY A 97 -9.10 -4.42 10.65
C GLY A 97 -9.08 -5.26 11.93
N GLY A 98 -8.47 -4.77 13.02
CA GLY A 98 -8.46 -5.46 14.31
C GLY A 98 -7.09 -5.69 14.93
N ILE A 99 -6.08 -4.90 14.57
CA ILE A 99 -4.67 -5.07 15.01
C ILE A 99 -4.13 -6.43 14.58
N ILE A 100 -4.18 -6.71 13.30
CA ILE A 100 -3.81 -8.01 12.74
C ILE A 100 -2.44 -7.87 12.05
N PRO A 101 -1.36 -8.41 12.64
CA PRO A 101 -0.04 -8.37 12.02
C PRO A 101 0.06 -9.37 10.87
N VAL A 102 0.74 -8.97 9.80
CA VAL A 102 1.24 -9.90 8.79
C VAL A 102 2.44 -10.63 9.39
N PRO A 103 2.46 -11.98 9.43
CA PRO A 103 3.64 -12.69 9.89
C PRO A 103 4.88 -12.31 9.06
N ASP A 104 6.05 -12.18 9.71
CA ASP A 104 7.28 -11.71 9.05
C ASP A 104 7.63 -12.55 7.81
N GLN A 105 7.44 -13.87 7.89
CA GLN A 105 7.65 -14.78 6.77
C GLN A 105 6.69 -14.52 5.59
N CYS A 106 5.44 -14.10 5.87
CA CYS A 106 4.48 -13.77 4.83
C CYS A 106 4.82 -12.43 4.17
N LEU A 107 5.25 -11.44 4.97
CA LEU A 107 5.68 -10.15 4.44
C LEU A 107 6.94 -10.31 3.57
N LYS A 108 7.87 -11.18 3.98
CA LYS A 108 9.03 -11.58 3.16
C LYS A 108 8.59 -12.27 1.88
N GLY A 109 7.67 -13.22 1.96
CA GLY A 109 7.12 -13.89 0.77
C GLY A 109 6.43 -12.94 -0.20
N LEU A 110 5.76 -11.88 0.31
CA LEU A 110 5.20 -10.82 -0.55
C LEU A 110 6.29 -10.04 -1.29
N ARG A 111 7.42 -9.71 -0.63
CA ARG A 111 8.54 -9.06 -1.30
C ARG A 111 9.12 -9.95 -2.40
N ASP A 112 9.39 -11.21 -2.05
CA ASP A 112 9.95 -12.19 -3.00
C ASP A 112 9.01 -12.37 -4.22
N LEU A 113 7.69 -12.41 -3.98
CA LEU A 113 6.69 -12.52 -5.05
C LEU A 113 6.64 -11.25 -5.93
N CYS A 114 6.69 -10.07 -5.33
CA CYS A 114 6.73 -8.82 -6.09
C CYS A 114 7.97 -8.75 -6.97
N ASP A 115 9.12 -9.19 -6.47
CA ASP A 115 10.36 -9.25 -7.23
C ASP A 115 10.27 -10.27 -8.39
N GLU A 116 9.74 -11.46 -8.13
CA GLU A 116 9.53 -12.49 -9.16
C GLU A 116 8.59 -12.02 -10.28
N LYS A 117 7.49 -11.35 -9.91
CA LYS A 117 6.48 -10.88 -10.87
C LYS A 117 6.81 -9.54 -11.50
N GLY A 118 7.86 -8.87 -11.04
CA GLY A 118 8.21 -7.54 -11.51
C GLY A 118 7.10 -6.52 -11.28
N ILE A 119 6.56 -6.47 -10.05
CA ILE A 119 5.55 -5.50 -9.60
C ILE A 119 6.03 -4.80 -8.33
N LEU A 120 5.44 -3.65 -8.00
CA LEU A 120 5.87 -2.86 -6.84
C LEU A 120 5.21 -3.37 -5.55
N LEU A 121 5.96 -3.29 -4.44
CA LEU A 121 5.43 -3.47 -3.09
C LEU A 121 5.25 -2.11 -2.42
N ILE A 122 4.01 -1.79 -2.04
CA ILE A 122 3.66 -0.57 -1.30
C ILE A 122 3.28 -0.97 0.12
N LEU A 123 3.99 -0.42 1.11
CA LEU A 123 3.65 -0.63 2.52
C LEU A 123 2.96 0.61 3.11
N ASP A 124 1.79 0.39 3.72
CA ASP A 124 1.12 1.41 4.51
C ASP A 124 1.58 1.31 5.97
N GLU A 125 2.55 2.12 6.32
CA GLU A 125 3.08 2.25 7.69
C GLU A 125 2.51 3.46 8.43
N VAL A 126 1.41 4.02 7.95
CA VAL A 126 0.76 5.19 8.55
C VAL A 126 0.38 4.94 10.02
N GLN A 127 -0.09 3.74 10.33
CA GLN A 127 -0.47 3.40 11.69
C GLN A 127 0.57 2.59 12.45
N CYS A 128 1.24 1.65 11.79
CA CYS A 128 2.19 0.74 12.45
C CYS A 128 3.64 1.24 12.47
N GLY A 129 3.96 2.29 11.69
CA GLY A 129 5.32 2.84 11.64
C GLY A 129 5.69 3.77 12.79
N VAL A 130 6.84 4.39 12.68
CA VAL A 130 7.39 5.41 13.59
C VAL A 130 7.47 4.91 15.03
N GLY A 131 8.05 3.72 15.21
CA GLY A 131 8.34 3.16 16.52
C GLY A 131 7.20 2.34 17.16
N ARG A 132 5.99 2.28 16.53
CA ARG A 132 4.81 1.63 17.10
C ARG A 132 5.01 0.15 17.40
N THR A 133 5.78 -0.56 16.58
CA THR A 133 6.05 -2.00 16.71
C THR A 133 7.38 -2.32 17.40
N GLY A 134 8.11 -1.30 17.88
CA GLY A 134 9.42 -1.47 18.54
C GLY A 134 10.63 -1.30 17.62
N LYS A 135 10.44 -1.18 16.31
CA LYS A 135 11.43 -0.70 15.35
C LYS A 135 10.94 0.59 14.72
N LEU A 136 11.79 1.30 13.97
CA LEU A 136 11.37 2.55 13.32
C LEU A 136 10.19 2.27 12.39
N PHE A 137 10.29 1.22 11.58
CA PHE A 137 9.21 0.77 10.72
C PHE A 137 8.91 -0.72 10.94
N ALA A 138 7.65 -1.12 10.75
CA ALA A 138 7.21 -2.48 11.02
C ALA A 138 7.86 -3.52 10.08
N HIS A 139 8.11 -3.16 8.81
CA HIS A 139 8.74 -4.06 7.83
C HIS A 139 10.17 -4.48 8.22
N GLU A 140 10.84 -3.72 9.08
CA GLU A 140 12.19 -4.08 9.55
C GLU A 140 12.23 -5.40 10.34
N TRP A 141 11.10 -5.84 10.90
CA TRP A 141 11.02 -7.15 11.55
C TRP A 141 11.17 -8.30 10.55
N ALA A 142 10.60 -8.14 9.35
CA ALA A 142 10.74 -9.08 8.26
C ALA A 142 12.09 -8.96 7.50
N GLY A 143 12.84 -7.88 7.73
CA GLY A 143 14.12 -7.62 7.06
C GLY A 143 13.97 -7.37 5.57
N ILE A 144 12.89 -6.74 5.15
CA ILE A 144 12.61 -6.38 3.74
C ILE A 144 12.64 -4.87 3.55
N GLU A 145 12.70 -4.44 2.29
CA GLU A 145 12.51 -3.05 1.88
C GLU A 145 11.37 -2.97 0.86
N PRO A 146 10.36 -2.09 1.08
CA PRO A 146 9.34 -1.82 0.07
C PRO A 146 9.87 -0.91 -1.04
N ASP A 147 9.19 -0.92 -2.18
CA ASP A 147 9.46 0.05 -3.25
C ASP A 147 8.90 1.42 -2.89
N ILE A 148 7.74 1.44 -2.24
CA ILE A 148 7.05 2.66 -1.79
C ILE A 148 6.53 2.42 -0.37
N MET A 149 6.68 3.41 0.51
CA MET A 149 6.16 3.34 1.87
C MET A 149 5.47 4.65 2.25
N MET A 150 4.27 4.52 2.82
CA MET A 150 3.48 5.65 3.32
C MET A 150 3.64 5.76 4.83
N VAL A 151 3.84 6.96 5.34
CA VAL A 151 3.91 7.24 6.78
C VAL A 151 3.12 8.50 7.12
N ALA A 152 2.53 8.52 8.30
CA ALA A 152 1.84 9.69 8.87
C ALA A 152 1.70 9.53 10.39
N LYS A 153 0.66 10.07 10.97
CA LYS A 153 0.34 9.95 12.42
C LYS A 153 1.57 10.23 13.30
N GLY A 154 2.27 9.19 13.73
CA GLY A 154 3.42 9.29 14.64
C GLY A 154 4.56 10.17 14.13
N ILE A 155 4.79 10.26 12.81
CA ILE A 155 5.88 11.07 12.25
C ILE A 155 5.75 12.56 12.58
N GLY A 156 4.52 13.06 12.75
CA GLY A 156 4.26 14.46 13.05
C GLY A 156 4.36 14.83 14.52
N GLY A 157 4.45 13.85 15.44
CA GLY A 157 4.50 14.12 16.89
C GLY A 157 3.32 14.94 17.41
N GLY A 158 2.15 14.85 16.78
CA GLY A 158 0.95 15.64 17.06
C GLY A 158 0.64 16.71 16.01
N PHE A 159 1.61 17.05 15.14
CA PHE A 159 1.38 17.95 14.01
C PHE A 159 0.87 17.15 12.78
N PRO A 160 -0.09 17.69 11.99
CA PRO A 160 -0.54 17.05 10.77
C PRO A 160 0.59 16.95 9.74
N LEU A 161 1.14 15.76 9.61
CA LEU A 161 2.24 15.46 8.70
C LEU A 161 2.11 14.03 8.17
N GLY A 162 2.45 13.86 6.92
CA GLY A 162 2.64 12.56 6.28
C GLY A 162 3.82 12.63 5.32
N ALA A 163 4.25 11.49 4.86
CA ALA A 163 5.27 11.40 3.83
C ALA A 163 5.12 10.09 3.03
N VAL A 164 5.68 10.09 1.84
CA VAL A 164 5.94 8.89 1.05
C VAL A 164 7.44 8.78 0.88
N LEU A 165 7.98 7.64 1.26
CA LEU A 165 9.34 7.22 0.99
C LEU A 165 9.28 6.22 -0.18
N ALA A 166 10.24 6.31 -1.08
CA ALA A 166 10.30 5.40 -2.20
C ALA A 166 11.76 5.15 -2.60
N THR A 167 12.00 4.02 -3.25
CA THR A 167 13.28 3.78 -3.90
C THR A 167 13.51 4.81 -5.02
N GLU A 168 14.75 5.04 -5.38
CA GLU A 168 15.09 5.97 -6.47
C GLU A 168 14.41 5.57 -7.79
N ASP A 169 14.35 4.27 -8.09
CA ASP A 169 13.67 3.75 -9.28
C ASP A 169 12.17 4.02 -9.24
N ALA A 170 11.48 3.68 -8.14
CA ALA A 170 10.04 3.91 -8.01
C ALA A 170 9.65 5.40 -8.06
N ALA A 171 10.55 6.29 -7.64
CA ALA A 171 10.34 7.73 -7.62
C ALA A 171 10.81 8.44 -8.91
N SER A 172 11.41 7.73 -9.87
CA SER A 172 12.09 8.33 -11.02
C SER A 172 11.21 9.21 -11.92
N GLY A 173 9.89 8.98 -11.92
CA GLY A 173 8.92 9.74 -12.70
C GLY A 173 8.26 10.92 -11.96
N MET A 174 8.69 11.22 -10.72
CA MET A 174 8.01 12.20 -9.85
C MET A 174 8.76 13.54 -9.77
#